data_274827cf65c301ec60aed0428df1d3c2
#
_entry.id   274827cf65c301ec60aed0428df1d3c2
#
_cell.length_a   1.000
_cell.length_b   1.000
_cell.length_c   1.000
_cell.angle_alpha   90.00
_cell.angle_beta   90.00
_cell.angle_gamma   90.00
#
_symmetry.space_group_name_H-M   'P 1'
#
loop_
_entity.id
_entity.type
_entity.pdbx_description
1 polymer ?
#
loop_
_entity_poly.entity_id
_entity_poly.type
_entity_poly.pdbx_seq_one_letter_code
_entity_poly.pdbx_strand_id
1 'polypeptide(L)'
;KSANPKNIIFSYKTIATLFIALMISSFIYGTYQYYKPRKPIKYLSTIFVQQNSDPWKQSSDNESILLSQKLTEEKLQEVKNQGKSVDLVVWSEGCLKYSFPNSEAHYRYFPSEKPLLTFIKETNVPFLLGGSYKKNSIERKYMNAALLFDNNGKFRGAYGKNHLVPLAEAIPFSEIPFIG
;
A
#
# COMPACT_ATOMS: atom_id res chain seq x y z
N LYS A 1 3.17 -3.91 55.98
CA LYS A 1 3.37 -5.38 55.90
C LYS A 1 4.44 -5.62 54.86
N SER A 2 5.68 -5.99 55.24
CA SER A 2 6.74 -6.31 54.27
C SER A 2 6.39 -7.65 53.61
N ALA A 3 6.42 -7.69 52.27
CA ALA A 3 6.18 -8.91 51.51
C ALA A 3 7.28 -9.94 51.84
N ASN A 4 6.89 -11.19 52.09
CA ASN A 4 7.83 -12.26 52.36
C ASN A 4 8.71 -12.50 51.14
N PRO A 5 10.07 -12.40 51.25
CA PRO A 5 10.99 -12.51 50.14
C PRO A 5 10.85 -13.82 49.34
N LYS A 6 10.42 -14.92 50.00
CA LYS A 6 10.16 -16.21 49.32
C LYS A 6 8.98 -16.12 48.34
N ASN A 7 7.96 -15.33 48.65
CA ASN A 7 6.80 -15.16 47.75
C ASN A 7 7.14 -14.28 46.54
N ILE A 8 8.04 -13.31 46.72
CA ILE A 8 8.50 -12.46 45.65
C ILE A 8 9.35 -13.26 44.65
N ILE A 9 10.27 -14.09 45.14
CA ILE A 9 11.13 -14.95 44.28
C ILE A 9 10.27 -15.98 43.53
N PHE A 10 9.27 -16.56 44.18
CA PHE A 10 8.34 -17.48 43.51
C PHE A 10 7.55 -16.78 42.42
N SER A 11 7.09 -15.57 42.66
CA SER A 11 6.36 -14.75 41.66
C SER A 11 7.23 -14.45 40.44
N TYR A 12 8.49 -14.06 40.61
CA TYR A 12 9.39 -13.81 39.48
C TYR A 12 9.71 -15.05 38.65
N LYS A 13 9.92 -16.20 39.32
CA LYS A 13 10.14 -17.47 38.62
C LYS A 13 8.92 -17.88 37.81
N THR A 14 7.72 -17.71 38.35
CA THR A 14 6.47 -18.02 37.64
C THR A 14 6.28 -17.15 36.44
N ILE A 15 6.51 -15.82 36.58
CA ILE A 15 6.41 -14.87 35.45
C ILE A 15 7.44 -15.21 34.36
N ALA A 16 8.69 -15.47 34.75
CA ALA A 16 9.73 -15.85 33.80
C ALA A 16 9.41 -17.15 33.07
N THR A 17 8.87 -18.16 33.77
CA THR A 17 8.46 -19.42 33.14
C THR A 17 7.32 -19.20 32.15
N LEU A 18 6.31 -18.41 32.50
CA LEU A 18 5.21 -18.06 31.59
C LEU A 18 5.71 -17.31 30.36
N PHE A 19 6.62 -16.36 30.54
CA PHE A 19 7.21 -15.61 29.44
C PHE A 19 7.98 -16.52 28.49
N ILE A 20 8.82 -17.41 29.00
CA ILE A 20 9.58 -18.38 28.21
C ILE A 20 8.62 -19.33 27.48
N ALA A 21 7.57 -19.82 28.15
CA ALA A 21 6.58 -20.68 27.53
C ALA A 21 5.85 -19.99 26.37
N LEU A 22 5.48 -18.72 26.52
CA LEU A 22 4.88 -17.91 25.44
C LEU A 22 5.85 -17.70 24.29
N MET A 23 7.13 -17.40 24.54
CA MET A 23 8.15 -17.26 23.49
C MET A 23 8.32 -18.57 22.72
N ILE A 24 8.45 -19.70 23.43
CA ILE A 24 8.60 -21.01 22.78
C ILE A 24 7.35 -21.34 21.96
N SER A 25 6.15 -21.14 22.49
CA SER A 25 4.90 -21.37 21.78
C SER A 25 4.78 -20.53 20.51
N SER A 26 5.14 -19.25 20.59
CA SER A 26 5.15 -18.35 19.44
C SER A 26 6.15 -18.78 18.38
N PHE A 27 7.34 -19.23 18.80
CA PHE A 27 8.36 -19.73 17.90
C PHE A 27 7.92 -21.04 17.20
N ILE A 28 7.36 -21.99 17.93
CA ILE A 28 6.82 -23.24 17.40
C ILE A 28 5.71 -22.94 16.39
N TYR A 29 4.76 -22.07 16.76
CA TYR A 29 3.67 -21.70 15.89
C TYR A 29 4.16 -21.00 14.62
N GLY A 30 5.09 -20.05 14.74
CA GLY A 30 5.68 -19.36 13.61
C GLY A 30 6.41 -20.32 12.66
N THR A 31 7.22 -21.21 13.22
CA THR A 31 7.92 -22.25 12.45
C THR A 31 6.94 -23.18 11.74
N TYR A 32 5.91 -23.66 12.43
CA TYR A 32 4.86 -24.46 11.81
C TYR A 32 4.17 -23.75 10.66
N GLN A 33 3.79 -22.48 10.84
CA GLN A 33 3.14 -21.69 9.78
C GLN A 33 4.08 -21.40 8.60
N TYR A 34 5.38 -21.23 8.86
CA TYR A 34 6.37 -21.02 7.81
C TYR A 34 6.55 -22.24 6.92
N TYR A 35 6.67 -23.43 7.51
CA TYR A 35 6.87 -24.68 6.77
C TYR A 35 5.58 -25.33 6.28
N LYS A 36 4.42 -24.86 6.73
CA LYS A 36 3.13 -25.40 6.30
C LYS A 36 2.95 -25.26 4.78
N PRO A 37 2.81 -26.35 4.02
CA PRO A 37 2.62 -26.29 2.57
C PRO A 37 1.35 -25.49 2.25
N ARG A 38 1.49 -24.40 1.52
CA ARG A 38 0.37 -23.62 1.01
C ARG A 38 0.21 -23.93 -0.46
N LYS A 39 -0.89 -24.56 -0.84
CA LYS A 39 -1.24 -24.74 -2.24
C LYS A 39 -1.85 -23.42 -2.75
N PRO A 40 -1.29 -22.79 -3.79
CA PRO A 40 -1.91 -21.61 -4.36
C PRO A 40 -3.26 -22.01 -4.96
N ILE A 41 -4.28 -21.20 -4.66
CA ILE A 41 -5.65 -21.39 -5.16
C ILE A 41 -5.77 -20.76 -6.55
N LYS A 42 -5.03 -19.65 -6.77
CA LYS A 42 -5.07 -18.86 -7.99
C LYS A 42 -3.73 -18.15 -8.21
N TYR A 43 -3.34 -18.01 -9.47
CA TYR A 43 -2.20 -17.19 -9.88
C TYR A 43 -2.70 -15.88 -10.47
N LEU A 44 -1.98 -14.80 -10.21
CA LEU A 44 -2.22 -13.47 -10.77
C LEU A 44 -0.93 -13.02 -11.46
N SER A 45 -1.01 -12.78 -12.77
CA SER A 45 0.12 -12.24 -13.55
C SER A 45 0.13 -10.72 -13.39
N THR A 46 1.13 -10.18 -12.73
CA THR A 46 1.17 -8.77 -12.35
C THR A 46 2.45 -8.08 -12.83
N ILE A 47 2.31 -6.88 -13.39
CA ILE A 47 3.41 -5.96 -13.66
C ILE A 47 3.52 -4.96 -12.51
N PHE A 48 4.69 -4.88 -11.87
CA PHE A 48 5.01 -3.85 -10.90
C PHE A 48 5.89 -2.78 -11.54
N VAL A 49 5.47 -1.53 -11.45
CA VAL A 49 6.19 -0.37 -11.99
C VAL A 49 6.66 0.52 -10.85
N GLN A 50 7.99 0.72 -10.79
CA GLN A 50 8.64 1.62 -9.86
C GLN A 50 9.40 2.68 -10.66
N GLN A 51 8.88 3.90 -10.72
CA GLN A 51 9.45 5.01 -11.49
C GLN A 51 10.67 5.66 -10.82
N ASN A 52 10.90 5.41 -9.53
CA ASN A 52 12.02 5.97 -8.76
C ASN A 52 12.13 7.50 -8.87
N SER A 53 11.00 8.19 -8.91
CA SER A 53 10.93 9.65 -8.90
C SER A 53 10.88 10.19 -7.47
N ASP A 54 11.50 11.35 -7.25
CA ASP A 54 11.45 12.05 -5.96
C ASP A 54 10.24 13.00 -5.95
N PRO A 55 9.16 12.68 -5.19
CA PRO A 55 7.95 13.48 -5.18
C PRO A 55 8.16 14.90 -4.62
N TRP A 56 9.25 15.13 -3.87
CA TRP A 56 9.58 16.43 -3.31
C TRP A 56 10.25 17.39 -4.32
N LYS A 57 10.83 16.84 -5.40
CA LYS A 57 11.51 17.62 -6.44
C LYS A 57 10.60 18.00 -7.60
N GLN A 58 9.43 17.37 -7.70
CA GLN A 58 8.52 17.59 -8.83
C GLN A 58 7.40 18.56 -8.46
N SER A 59 7.14 19.54 -9.32
CA SER A 59 6.03 20.48 -9.20
C SER A 59 4.68 19.82 -9.48
N SER A 60 4.66 18.81 -10.37
CA SER A 60 3.49 18.01 -10.73
C SER A 60 3.83 16.53 -10.83
N ASP A 61 2.82 15.66 -10.88
CA ASP A 61 2.97 14.22 -11.08
C ASP A 61 3.02 13.80 -12.57
N ASN A 62 2.95 14.75 -13.51
CA ASN A 62 2.88 14.46 -14.94
C ASN A 62 4.09 13.66 -15.44
N GLU A 63 5.32 14.08 -15.09
CA GLU A 63 6.55 13.40 -15.53
C GLU A 63 6.61 11.97 -14.97
N SER A 64 6.24 11.80 -13.70
CA SER A 64 6.19 10.50 -13.02
C SER A 64 5.14 9.58 -13.64
N ILE A 65 3.98 10.12 -14.01
CA ILE A 65 2.93 9.38 -14.71
C ILE A 65 3.40 8.96 -16.11
N LEU A 66 3.95 9.88 -16.90
CA LEU A 66 4.45 9.58 -18.25
C LEU A 66 5.55 8.53 -18.23
N LEU A 67 6.48 8.61 -17.28
CA LEU A 67 7.51 7.59 -17.11
C LEU A 67 6.90 6.23 -16.72
N SER A 68 5.94 6.21 -15.81
CA SER A 68 5.25 4.97 -15.40
C SER A 68 4.46 4.36 -16.54
N GLN A 69 3.83 5.17 -17.39
CA GLN A 69 3.14 4.73 -18.60
C GLN A 69 4.11 4.09 -19.59
N LYS A 70 5.24 4.74 -19.85
CA LYS A 70 6.29 4.21 -20.73
C LYS A 70 6.80 2.86 -20.26
N LEU A 71 7.18 2.74 -18.97
CA LEU A 71 7.65 1.48 -18.38
C LEU A 71 6.58 0.38 -18.44
N THR A 72 5.32 0.76 -18.24
CA THR A 72 4.19 -0.17 -18.35
C THR A 72 4.05 -0.71 -19.77
N GLU A 73 4.10 0.17 -20.79
CA GLU A 73 3.99 -0.24 -22.20
C GLU A 73 5.11 -1.15 -22.63
N GLU A 74 6.36 -0.79 -22.30
CA GLU A 74 7.53 -1.62 -22.58
C GLU A 74 7.36 -3.03 -22.02
N LYS A 75 6.87 -3.13 -20.76
CA LYS A 75 6.70 -4.42 -20.11
C LYS A 75 5.48 -5.18 -20.62
N LEU A 76 4.38 -4.51 -20.94
CA LEU A 76 3.21 -5.14 -21.58
C LEU A 76 3.59 -5.74 -22.94
N GLN A 77 4.38 -5.00 -23.74
CA GLN A 77 4.85 -5.49 -25.03
C GLN A 77 5.78 -6.71 -24.89
N GLU A 78 6.69 -6.67 -23.92
CA GLU A 78 7.58 -7.81 -23.62
C GLU A 78 6.79 -9.07 -23.25
N VAL A 79 5.81 -8.94 -22.33
CA VAL A 79 4.96 -10.06 -21.87
C VAL A 79 4.12 -10.61 -23.03
N LYS A 80 3.57 -9.72 -23.86
CA LYS A 80 2.81 -10.10 -25.07
C LYS A 80 3.67 -10.87 -26.06
N ASN A 81 4.92 -10.45 -26.29
CA ASN A 81 5.85 -11.15 -27.18
C ASN A 81 6.21 -12.56 -26.66
N GLN A 82 6.08 -12.79 -25.34
CA GLN A 82 6.23 -14.11 -24.72
C GLN A 82 4.95 -14.98 -24.79
N GLY A 83 3.87 -14.48 -25.43
CA GLY A 83 2.58 -15.17 -25.50
C GLY A 83 1.84 -15.25 -24.16
N LYS A 84 2.17 -14.37 -23.21
CA LYS A 84 1.57 -14.32 -21.86
C LYS A 84 0.57 -13.16 -21.76
N SER A 85 -0.33 -13.25 -20.78
CA SER A 85 -1.28 -12.19 -20.42
C SER A 85 -0.92 -11.57 -19.07
N VAL A 86 -1.41 -10.34 -18.86
CA VAL A 86 -1.29 -9.60 -17.60
C VAL A 86 -2.68 -9.38 -17.02
N ASP A 87 -2.86 -9.69 -15.74
CA ASP A 87 -4.13 -9.56 -15.03
C ASP A 87 -4.23 -8.24 -14.27
N LEU A 88 -3.09 -7.63 -13.90
CA LEU A 88 -3.03 -6.42 -13.09
C LEU A 88 -1.73 -5.67 -13.33
N VAL A 89 -1.81 -4.34 -13.40
CA VAL A 89 -0.66 -3.43 -13.33
C VAL A 89 -0.67 -2.70 -12.00
N VAL A 90 0.46 -2.65 -11.31
CA VAL A 90 0.61 -1.97 -10.02
C VAL A 90 1.71 -0.92 -10.13
N TRP A 91 1.36 0.34 -9.79
CA TRP A 91 2.35 1.42 -9.67
C TRP A 91 2.64 1.71 -8.20
N SER A 92 3.82 2.27 -7.94
CA SER A 92 4.32 2.55 -6.59
C SER A 92 3.42 3.49 -5.78
N GLU A 93 3.66 3.52 -4.47
CA GLU A 93 3.07 4.50 -3.55
C GLU A 93 3.44 5.92 -3.98
N GLY A 94 2.47 6.85 -3.86
CA GLY A 94 2.70 8.27 -4.14
C GLY A 94 2.85 8.63 -5.63
N CYS A 95 2.49 7.74 -6.56
CA CYS A 95 2.57 8.03 -7.99
C CYS A 95 1.53 9.07 -8.45
N LEU A 96 0.45 9.26 -7.72
CA LEU A 96 -0.59 10.26 -7.99
C LEU A 96 -0.62 11.32 -6.89
N LYS A 97 -0.47 12.59 -7.29
CA LYS A 97 -0.44 13.74 -6.38
C LYS A 97 -1.84 14.18 -5.92
N TYR A 98 -2.81 14.11 -6.83
CA TYR A 98 -4.17 14.60 -6.56
C TYR A 98 -5.09 13.46 -6.13
N SER A 99 -5.99 13.78 -5.18
CA SER A 99 -6.81 12.77 -4.51
C SER A 99 -8.01 12.29 -5.32
N PHE A 100 -8.30 10.99 -5.25
CA PHE A 100 -9.53 10.41 -5.75
C PHE A 100 -10.61 10.37 -4.65
N PRO A 101 -11.90 10.42 -5.08
CA PRO A 101 -12.41 10.59 -6.44
C PRO A 101 -12.43 12.05 -6.93
N ASN A 102 -12.08 13.03 -6.09
CA ASN A 102 -12.29 14.46 -6.37
C ASN A 102 -11.54 14.96 -7.61
N SER A 103 -10.39 14.36 -7.90
CA SER A 103 -9.54 14.76 -9.03
C SER A 103 -9.62 13.83 -10.24
N GLU A 104 -10.69 13.03 -10.34
CA GLU A 104 -10.90 12.17 -11.51
C GLU A 104 -10.92 12.97 -12.82
N ALA A 105 -11.56 14.15 -12.81
CA ALA A 105 -11.60 15.04 -13.97
C ALA A 105 -10.20 15.51 -14.39
N HIS A 106 -9.29 15.77 -13.45
CA HIS A 106 -7.91 16.11 -13.74
C HIS A 106 -7.23 14.99 -14.54
N TYR A 107 -7.25 13.76 -14.05
CA TYR A 107 -6.59 12.62 -14.68
C TYR A 107 -7.27 12.12 -15.97
N ARG A 108 -8.44 12.65 -16.29
CA ARG A 108 -9.11 12.45 -17.57
C ARG A 108 -8.44 13.23 -18.70
N TYR A 109 -7.73 14.33 -18.35
CA TYR A 109 -7.08 15.23 -19.29
C TYR A 109 -5.57 15.33 -19.12
N PHE A 110 -5.03 14.84 -17.99
CA PHE A 110 -3.60 14.95 -17.66
C PHE A 110 -2.96 13.58 -17.40
N PRO A 111 -1.64 13.43 -17.76
CA PRO A 111 -0.84 14.39 -18.57
C PRO A 111 -1.47 14.67 -19.92
N SER A 112 -1.28 15.89 -20.46
CA SER A 112 -1.90 16.29 -21.75
C SER A 112 -1.45 15.44 -22.93
N GLU A 113 -0.21 14.95 -22.89
CA GLU A 113 0.38 14.10 -23.92
C GLU A 113 -0.25 12.71 -23.92
N LYS A 114 -0.61 12.21 -22.74
CA LYS A 114 -1.20 10.87 -22.56
C LYS A 114 -2.03 10.82 -21.28
N PRO A 115 -3.32 11.19 -21.36
CA PRO A 115 -4.19 11.21 -20.19
C PRO A 115 -4.27 9.86 -19.48
N LEU A 116 -4.13 9.87 -18.14
CA LEU A 116 -3.99 8.65 -17.34
C LEU A 116 -5.17 7.68 -17.52
N LEU A 117 -6.41 8.17 -17.42
CA LEU A 117 -7.58 7.29 -17.50
C LEU A 117 -7.78 6.72 -18.91
N THR A 118 -7.39 7.49 -19.95
CA THR A 118 -7.37 7.01 -21.34
C THR A 118 -6.32 5.93 -21.52
N PHE A 119 -5.12 6.15 -21.00
CA PHE A 119 -4.05 5.17 -21.03
C PHE A 119 -4.46 3.83 -20.38
N ILE A 120 -5.06 3.86 -19.19
CA ILE A 120 -5.55 2.63 -18.53
C ILE A 120 -6.54 1.90 -19.43
N LYS A 121 -7.48 2.62 -20.03
CA LYS A 121 -8.46 2.05 -20.95
C LYS A 121 -7.82 1.42 -22.19
N GLU A 122 -6.82 2.07 -22.77
CA GLU A 122 -6.09 1.58 -23.95
C GLU A 122 -5.30 0.30 -23.69
N THR A 123 -4.73 0.16 -22.49
CA THR A 123 -4.04 -1.09 -22.10
C THR A 123 -5.00 -2.27 -21.93
N ASN A 124 -6.27 -2.01 -21.67
CA ASN A 124 -7.32 -3.00 -21.38
C ASN A 124 -6.95 -3.95 -20.20
N VAL A 125 -6.14 -3.46 -19.23
CA VAL A 125 -5.75 -4.17 -18.04
C VAL A 125 -6.19 -3.37 -16.81
N PRO A 126 -6.65 -3.99 -15.72
CA PRO A 126 -6.89 -3.29 -14.45
C PRO A 126 -5.61 -2.73 -13.83
N PHE A 127 -5.73 -1.59 -13.13
CA PHE A 127 -4.61 -0.93 -12.45
C PHE A 127 -4.86 -0.76 -10.97
N LEU A 128 -3.78 -0.92 -10.18
CA LEU A 128 -3.72 -0.55 -8.77
C LEU A 128 -2.65 0.53 -8.61
N LEU A 129 -3.06 1.75 -8.29
CA LEU A 129 -2.19 2.93 -8.24
C LEU A 129 -2.05 3.44 -6.81
N GLY A 130 -0.82 3.76 -6.39
CA GLY A 130 -0.60 4.41 -5.10
C GLY A 130 -0.92 5.90 -5.19
N GLY A 131 -1.79 6.40 -4.32
CA GLY A 131 -2.19 7.80 -4.35
C GLY A 131 -2.97 8.25 -3.13
N SER A 132 -3.50 9.46 -3.18
CA SER A 132 -4.31 10.03 -2.11
C SER A 132 -5.80 9.74 -2.32
N TYR A 133 -6.48 9.37 -1.25
CA TYR A 133 -7.92 9.13 -1.23
C TYR A 133 -8.63 10.02 -0.22
N LYS A 134 -9.76 10.58 -0.61
CA LYS A 134 -10.63 11.37 0.26
C LYS A 134 -12.02 10.76 0.28
N LYS A 135 -12.40 10.17 1.43
CA LYS A 135 -13.67 9.42 1.56
C LYS A 135 -14.91 10.30 1.40
N ASN A 136 -14.87 11.52 1.94
CA ASN A 136 -15.98 12.48 1.90
C ASN A 136 -15.46 13.90 1.61
N SER A 137 -16.23 14.68 0.87
CA SER A 137 -15.94 16.10 0.63
C SER A 137 -15.93 16.94 1.91
N ILE A 138 -16.66 16.50 2.94
CA ILE A 138 -16.81 17.18 4.24
C ILE A 138 -15.60 16.92 5.16
N GLU A 139 -15.02 15.71 5.11
CA GLU A 139 -13.84 15.37 5.90
C GLU A 139 -12.59 15.96 5.22
N ARG A 140 -11.83 16.80 5.94
CA ARG A 140 -10.54 17.33 5.45
C ARG A 140 -9.41 16.30 5.47
N LYS A 141 -9.69 15.04 5.84
CA LYS A 141 -8.68 14.00 6.03
C LYS A 141 -8.42 13.27 4.71
N TYR A 142 -7.19 13.37 4.24
CA TYR A 142 -6.67 12.58 3.14
C TYR A 142 -6.01 11.33 3.71
N MET A 143 -6.13 10.22 2.99
CA MET A 143 -5.48 8.96 3.33
C MET A 143 -4.55 8.55 2.20
N ASN A 144 -3.36 8.08 2.54
CA ASN A 144 -2.53 7.36 1.59
C ASN A 144 -3.23 6.04 1.26
N ALA A 145 -3.38 5.71 0.00
CA ALA A 145 -4.25 4.61 -0.43
C ALA A 145 -3.77 3.90 -1.69
N ALA A 146 -4.18 2.65 -1.82
CA ALA A 146 -4.17 1.93 -3.08
C ALA A 146 -5.50 2.16 -3.79
N LEU A 147 -5.46 2.69 -5.00
CA LEU A 147 -6.60 3.09 -5.84
C LEU A 147 -6.80 2.06 -6.95
N LEU A 148 -7.95 1.41 -6.99
CA LEU A 148 -8.28 0.40 -8.01
C LEU A 148 -9.03 1.02 -9.18
N PHE A 149 -8.53 0.77 -10.38
CA PHE A 149 -9.17 1.10 -11.65
C PHE A 149 -9.43 -0.18 -12.45
N ASP A 150 -10.58 -0.26 -13.11
CA ASP A 150 -10.83 -1.35 -14.02
C ASP A 150 -10.16 -1.13 -15.39
N ASN A 151 -10.28 -2.12 -16.27
CA ASN A 151 -9.75 -2.09 -17.63
C ASN A 151 -10.39 -1.03 -18.55
N ASN A 152 -11.45 -0.34 -18.10
CA ASN A 152 -12.05 0.79 -18.81
C ASN A 152 -11.55 2.14 -18.25
N GLY A 153 -10.59 2.15 -17.33
CA GLY A 153 -10.08 3.35 -16.66
C GLY A 153 -11.06 3.93 -15.62
N LYS A 154 -12.09 3.17 -15.22
CA LYS A 154 -13.05 3.63 -14.22
C LYS A 154 -12.55 3.34 -12.82
N PHE A 155 -12.55 4.34 -11.95
CA PHE A 155 -12.26 4.17 -10.52
C PHE A 155 -13.29 3.25 -9.86
N ARG A 156 -12.83 2.21 -9.17
CA ARG A 156 -13.65 1.17 -8.53
C ARG A 156 -13.64 1.24 -7.02
N GLY A 157 -12.62 1.82 -6.43
CA GLY A 157 -12.51 1.97 -4.99
C GLY A 157 -11.09 2.19 -4.53
N ALA A 158 -10.94 2.39 -3.23
CA ALA A 158 -9.66 2.62 -2.60
C ALA A 158 -9.53 1.83 -1.30
N TYR A 159 -8.32 1.40 -0.99
CA TYR A 159 -7.94 0.87 0.31
C TYR A 159 -6.97 1.83 0.98
N GLY A 160 -7.45 2.52 2.02
CA GLY A 160 -6.64 3.47 2.78
C GLY A 160 -5.63 2.78 3.69
N LYS A 161 -4.45 3.37 3.84
CA LYS A 161 -3.41 2.91 4.76
C LYS A 161 -3.91 3.03 6.20
N ASN A 162 -4.04 1.88 6.88
CA ASN A 162 -4.56 1.84 8.26
C ASN A 162 -3.47 2.04 9.31
N HIS A 163 -2.25 1.56 9.04
CA HIS A 163 -1.10 1.68 9.95
C HIS A 163 -0.15 2.74 9.43
N LEU A 164 -0.26 3.94 10.00
CA LEU A 164 0.61 5.05 9.66
C LEU A 164 1.97 4.87 10.35
N VAL A 165 3.04 5.30 9.68
CA VAL A 165 4.40 5.26 10.25
C VAL A 165 4.49 6.31 11.35
N PRO A 166 4.77 5.90 12.61
CA PRO A 166 4.91 6.84 13.71
C PRO A 166 6.00 7.88 13.42
N LEU A 167 5.76 9.14 13.75
CA LEU A 167 6.64 10.30 13.56
C LEU A 167 6.85 10.74 12.10
N ALA A 168 6.52 9.89 11.11
CA ALA A 168 6.62 10.26 9.69
C ALA A 168 5.25 10.59 9.07
N GLU A 169 4.22 9.81 9.40
CA GLU A 169 2.87 9.96 8.87
C GLU A 169 1.82 10.23 9.96
N ALA A 170 2.16 9.91 11.21
CA ALA A 170 1.34 10.21 12.38
C ALA A 170 2.22 10.70 13.52
N ILE A 171 1.81 11.81 14.13
CA ILE A 171 2.42 12.29 15.37
C ILE A 171 1.73 11.53 16.52
N PRO A 172 2.46 10.66 17.25
CA PRO A 172 1.89 9.99 18.41
C PRO A 172 1.36 11.02 19.41
N PHE A 173 0.17 10.73 19.95
CA PHE A 173 -0.45 11.59 20.96
C PHE A 173 -0.90 12.99 20.48
N SER A 174 -0.97 13.25 19.17
CA SER A 174 -1.47 14.53 18.63
C SER A 174 -2.91 14.87 19.05
N GLU A 175 -3.68 13.89 19.54
CA GLU A 175 -5.03 14.07 20.05
C GLU A 175 -5.06 14.55 21.52
N ILE A 176 -3.90 14.59 22.20
CA ILE A 176 -3.79 15.09 23.58
C ILE A 176 -3.61 16.61 23.53
N PRO A 177 -4.54 17.43 24.14
CA PRO A 177 -4.56 18.90 23.98
C PRO A 177 -3.31 19.66 24.40
N PHE A 178 -2.33 19.02 25.01
CA PHE A 178 -1.08 19.63 25.50
C PHE A 178 0.19 19.22 24.72
N ILE A 179 0.07 18.42 23.64
CA ILE A 179 1.22 17.89 22.90
C ILE A 179 1.14 18.26 21.40
N GLY A 180 0.01 18.81 20.94
CA GLY A 180 -0.24 19.22 19.55
C GLY A 180 -0.02 20.72 19.31
#